data_8d6ccdb750bc0521b9daf70fed5cc057
#
_entry.id   8d6ccdb750bc0521b9daf70fed5cc057
#
_cell.length_a   1.000
_cell.length_b   1.000
_cell.length_c   1.000
_cell.angle_alpha   90.00
_cell.angle_beta   90.00
_cell.angle_gamma   90.00
#
_symmetry.space_group_name_H-M   'P 1'
#
loop_
_entity.id
_entity.type
_entity.pdbx_description
1 polymer ?
#
loop_
_entity_poly.entity_id
_entity_poly.type
_entity_poly.pdbx_seq_one_letter_code
_entity_poly.pdbx_strand_id
1 'polypeptide(L)'
;MHNATGNATDSHGWSLHFQQTVIKQWHSEFSSPYEDSLSLRSRENAKLSLTTTLFIGRRLWKNGAIFFNPEVSGGSGLSGASGMAGALNGETFRVGSQEPVLYLARLFVQQRFALGTEAENDEDDLNQLSGSRPTRYLSVTAGKISIADYFDQNSYSHDPRTQFLNWSLMSAGGWDYPANTRGYTGGLVLEYVSPGLALRAASTLVPTYANGPVLDYHYGTAHAETVELTKTYYLRGHTGTVRVLGFRNIAGMGNYGQALSGPWPYVQGQYRPDVTSTRMDGRTKTGFIVNAEQEVSKTVGVFGRLSYDDGKTETWAFTEIDQSLSLGVVSTGARWHRPTDRLGLAAVSNGLSPTHRDYLAAGGYGFIIGDGRLNYGREFITELYYNIDLPKYHAAITPDYQLVVNPAYNRDRRGPIHVVAVRLHVEF
;
A
#
# COMPACT_ATOMS: atom_id res chain seq x y z
N MET A 1 -1.30 -22.57 10.64
CA MET A 1 -1.99 -23.82 10.28
C MET A 1 -3.45 -23.62 10.66
N HIS A 2 -4.27 -23.18 9.72
CA HIS A 2 -5.71 -23.20 9.86
C HIS A 2 -6.19 -24.62 9.55
N ASN A 3 -6.68 -25.34 10.55
CA ASN A 3 -7.54 -26.48 10.33
C ASN A 3 -8.98 -25.95 10.22
N ALA A 4 -9.34 -25.46 9.06
CA ALA A 4 -10.72 -25.37 8.67
C ALA A 4 -11.08 -26.74 8.03
N THR A 5 -11.72 -27.63 8.79
CA THR A 5 -12.45 -28.78 8.26
C THR A 5 -13.73 -28.28 7.59
N GLY A 6 -13.58 -27.52 6.52
CA GLY A 6 -14.61 -27.29 5.54
C GLY A 6 -14.38 -28.33 4.44
N ASN A 7 -15.36 -29.18 4.18
CA ASN A 7 -15.38 -30.04 2.99
C ASN A 7 -15.10 -29.14 1.79
N ALA A 8 -13.94 -29.33 1.15
CA ALA A 8 -13.67 -28.81 -0.18
C ALA A 8 -14.66 -29.47 -1.13
N THR A 9 -15.85 -28.91 -1.23
CA THR A 9 -16.72 -29.15 -2.36
C THR A 9 -15.96 -28.65 -3.56
N ASP A 10 -15.64 -29.55 -4.48
CA ASP A 10 -15.13 -29.25 -5.81
C ASP A 10 -16.04 -28.17 -6.41
N SER A 11 -15.67 -26.93 -6.25
CA SER A 11 -16.47 -25.76 -6.65
C SER A 11 -16.36 -25.64 -8.16
N HIS A 12 -16.94 -26.54 -8.92
CA HIS A 12 -17.06 -26.56 -10.41
C HIS A 12 -16.25 -25.44 -11.15
N GLY A 13 -15.04 -25.10 -10.64
CA GLY A 13 -14.15 -24.08 -11.15
C GLY A 13 -14.61 -22.63 -10.87
N TRP A 14 -15.42 -22.37 -9.88
CA TRP A 14 -15.79 -21.05 -9.36
C TRP A 14 -15.17 -20.80 -7.98
N SER A 15 -14.87 -19.53 -7.71
CA SER A 15 -14.52 -18.98 -6.40
C SER A 15 -15.39 -17.75 -6.17
N LEU A 16 -15.95 -17.61 -4.97
CA LEU A 16 -16.80 -16.49 -4.61
C LEU A 16 -16.55 -16.11 -3.16
N HIS A 17 -16.00 -14.89 -2.94
CA HIS A 17 -15.74 -14.35 -1.62
C HIS A 17 -16.27 -12.93 -1.51
N PHE A 18 -16.56 -12.53 -0.29
CA PHE A 18 -17.02 -11.19 0.06
C PHE A 18 -16.18 -10.65 1.21
N GLN A 19 -15.84 -9.38 1.15
CA GLN A 19 -15.08 -8.71 2.18
C GLN A 19 -15.64 -7.31 2.45
N GLN A 20 -15.77 -6.95 3.72
CA GLN A 20 -16.16 -5.61 4.13
C GLN A 20 -15.30 -5.11 5.28
N THR A 21 -14.81 -3.88 5.16
CA THR A 21 -14.01 -3.22 6.20
C THR A 21 -14.58 -1.85 6.49
N VAL A 22 -14.82 -1.58 7.77
CA VAL A 22 -15.25 -0.26 8.28
C VAL A 22 -14.22 0.22 9.29
N ILE A 23 -13.70 1.43 9.13
CA ILE A 23 -12.70 2.01 10.00
C ILE A 23 -13.18 3.35 10.51
N LYS A 24 -13.25 3.50 11.85
CA LYS A 24 -13.46 4.78 12.50
C LYS A 24 -12.17 5.23 13.16
N GLN A 25 -11.70 6.43 12.82
CA GLN A 25 -10.41 6.95 13.25
C GLN A 25 -10.54 8.37 13.78
N TRP A 26 -9.78 8.72 14.81
CA TRP A 26 -9.66 10.08 15.36
C TRP A 26 -8.26 10.31 15.93
N HIS A 27 -7.90 11.58 16.14
CA HIS A 27 -6.63 11.94 16.76
C HIS A 27 -6.82 12.96 17.89
N SER A 28 -5.85 13.01 18.81
CA SER A 28 -5.78 14.04 19.84
C SER A 28 -5.51 15.42 19.26
N GLU A 29 -5.98 16.46 19.92
CA GLU A 29 -5.55 17.82 19.59
C GLU A 29 -4.04 17.98 19.78
N PHE A 30 -3.42 18.76 18.92
CA PHE A 30 -2.01 19.07 18.97
C PHE A 30 -1.74 20.53 18.62
N SER A 31 -0.59 21.07 19.02
CA SER A 31 -0.22 22.44 18.74
C SER A 31 0.28 22.61 17.31
N SER A 32 -0.42 23.41 16.52
CA SER A 32 0.03 23.81 15.20
C SER A 32 -0.07 25.33 15.08
N PRO A 33 1.03 26.03 14.74
CA PRO A 33 1.00 27.50 14.61
C PRO A 33 0.27 27.95 13.34
N TYR A 34 -0.03 27.05 12.42
CA TYR A 34 -0.72 27.32 11.16
C TYR A 34 -1.31 26.02 10.59
N GLU A 35 -2.30 26.18 9.73
CA GLU A 35 -2.92 25.11 8.94
C GLU A 35 -3.18 25.61 7.53
N ASP A 36 -2.98 24.74 6.54
CA ASP A 36 -3.31 24.98 5.14
C ASP A 36 -4.06 23.78 4.57
N SER A 37 -4.41 23.82 3.30
CA SER A 37 -5.23 22.82 2.62
C SER A 37 -4.68 21.38 2.66
N LEU A 38 -3.34 21.25 2.69
CA LEU A 38 -2.64 19.97 2.79
C LEU A 38 -2.01 19.73 4.17
N SER A 39 -2.56 20.33 5.21
CA SER A 39 -2.14 20.11 6.60
C SER A 39 -3.04 19.06 7.27
N LEU A 40 -2.46 18.22 8.13
CA LEU A 40 -3.24 17.53 9.14
C LEU A 40 -3.81 18.58 10.09
N ARG A 41 -5.13 18.66 10.23
CA ARG A 41 -5.77 19.65 11.11
C ARG A 41 -5.39 19.38 12.56
N SER A 42 -5.13 20.45 13.32
CA SER A 42 -4.80 20.32 14.75
C SER A 42 -5.97 19.77 15.57
N ARG A 43 -7.20 19.95 15.07
CA ARG A 43 -8.45 19.46 15.64
C ARG A 43 -9.45 19.14 14.55
N GLU A 44 -10.02 17.93 14.59
CA GLU A 44 -11.10 17.52 13.71
C GLU A 44 -11.98 16.44 14.35
N ASN A 45 -13.17 16.24 13.80
CA ASN A 45 -14.06 15.16 14.21
C ASN A 45 -13.56 13.83 13.68
N ALA A 46 -13.90 12.74 14.38
CA ALA A 46 -13.63 11.38 13.92
C ALA A 46 -14.10 11.16 12.48
N LYS A 47 -13.31 10.43 11.71
CA LYS A 47 -13.60 10.06 10.33
C LYS A 47 -13.98 8.58 10.24
N LEU A 48 -14.80 8.28 9.25
CA LEU A 48 -15.23 6.92 8.93
C LEU A 48 -14.91 6.62 7.49
N SER A 49 -14.33 5.45 7.24
CA SER A 49 -14.16 4.89 5.90
C SER A 49 -14.78 3.50 5.80
N LEU A 50 -15.25 3.16 4.61
CA LEU A 50 -15.89 1.89 4.28
C LEU A 50 -15.32 1.38 2.97
N THR A 51 -14.97 0.10 2.93
CA THR A 51 -14.63 -0.64 1.69
C THR A 51 -15.36 -1.98 1.70
N THR A 52 -16.03 -2.30 0.59
CA THR A 52 -16.76 -3.55 0.39
C THR A 52 -16.36 -4.11 -0.96
N THR A 53 -15.84 -5.33 -1.00
CA THR A 53 -15.36 -5.98 -2.24
C THR A 53 -16.01 -7.34 -2.40
N LEU A 54 -16.47 -7.64 -3.60
CA LEU A 54 -16.89 -8.98 -4.02
C LEU A 54 -15.78 -9.55 -4.91
N PHE A 55 -15.36 -10.79 -4.63
CA PHE A 55 -14.33 -11.50 -5.39
C PHE A 55 -14.98 -12.66 -6.13
N ILE A 56 -14.91 -12.63 -7.45
CA ILE A 56 -15.46 -13.66 -8.32
C ILE A 56 -14.33 -14.23 -9.17
N GLY A 57 -14.06 -15.51 -9.04
CA GLY A 57 -13.08 -16.24 -9.83
C GLY A 57 -13.75 -17.34 -10.68
N ARG A 58 -13.27 -17.54 -11.89
CA ARG A 58 -13.74 -18.62 -12.79
C ARG A 58 -12.57 -19.27 -13.51
N ARG A 59 -12.50 -20.60 -13.41
CA ARG A 59 -11.59 -21.39 -14.23
C ARG A 59 -12.12 -21.42 -15.66
N LEU A 60 -11.29 -21.01 -16.61
CA LEU A 60 -11.66 -21.00 -18.03
C LEU A 60 -11.16 -22.28 -18.75
N TRP A 61 -9.94 -22.69 -18.42
CA TRP A 61 -9.28 -23.88 -18.92
C TRP A 61 -8.18 -24.36 -17.96
N LYS A 62 -7.41 -25.36 -18.34
CA LYS A 62 -6.33 -25.89 -17.49
C LYS A 62 -5.31 -24.78 -17.15
N ASN A 63 -5.13 -24.53 -15.84
CA ASN A 63 -4.23 -23.50 -15.30
C ASN A 63 -4.54 -22.05 -15.75
N GLY A 64 -5.72 -21.82 -16.33
CA GLY A 64 -6.20 -20.52 -16.76
C GLY A 64 -7.46 -20.10 -16.03
N ALA A 65 -7.51 -18.85 -15.55
CA ALA A 65 -8.63 -18.29 -14.79
C ALA A 65 -8.86 -16.81 -15.11
N ILE A 66 -10.10 -16.36 -14.90
CA ILE A 66 -10.49 -14.94 -14.90
C ILE A 66 -10.99 -14.57 -13.52
N PHE A 67 -10.66 -13.33 -13.10
CA PHE A 67 -11.11 -12.76 -11.83
C PHE A 67 -11.77 -11.41 -12.07
N PHE A 68 -12.85 -11.16 -11.34
CA PHE A 68 -13.66 -9.95 -11.42
C PHE A 68 -14.03 -9.48 -10.02
N ASN A 69 -13.58 -8.26 -9.64
CA ASN A 69 -13.84 -7.70 -8.32
C ASN A 69 -14.52 -6.33 -8.43
N PRO A 70 -15.85 -6.25 -8.35
CA PRO A 70 -16.53 -4.99 -8.09
C PRO A 70 -16.30 -4.57 -6.63
N GLU A 71 -16.07 -3.28 -6.42
CA GLU A 71 -15.79 -2.72 -5.09
C GLU A 71 -16.57 -1.43 -4.87
N VAL A 72 -17.08 -1.27 -3.66
CA VAL A 72 -17.70 -0.04 -3.17
C VAL A 72 -16.82 0.55 -2.09
N SER A 73 -16.43 1.81 -2.22
CA SER A 73 -15.73 2.53 -1.15
C SER A 73 -16.36 3.90 -0.90
N GLY A 74 -16.31 4.34 0.34
CA GLY A 74 -16.89 5.61 0.78
C GLY A 74 -16.33 6.09 2.10
N GLY A 75 -16.66 7.32 2.50
CA GLY A 75 -16.21 7.93 3.74
C GLY A 75 -15.03 8.88 3.55
N SER A 76 -14.18 9.04 4.55
CA SER A 76 -13.05 9.97 4.53
C SER A 76 -11.95 9.52 5.50
N GLY A 77 -10.69 9.84 5.22
CA GLY A 77 -9.60 9.82 6.17
C GLY A 77 -9.51 11.10 7.00
N LEU A 78 -8.68 11.07 8.05
CA LEU A 78 -8.30 12.25 8.80
C LEU A 78 -7.72 13.29 7.85
N SER A 79 -8.20 14.55 7.97
CA SER A 79 -7.87 15.69 7.09
C SER A 79 -8.01 15.39 5.59
N GLY A 80 -8.92 14.46 5.23
CA GLY A 80 -9.11 14.02 3.85
C GLY A 80 -7.97 13.20 3.28
N ALA A 81 -7.21 12.50 4.12
CA ALA A 81 -6.00 11.75 3.81
C ALA A 81 -4.79 12.63 3.41
N SER A 82 -4.79 13.92 3.79
CA SER A 82 -3.70 14.87 3.56
C SER A 82 -2.98 15.23 4.86
N GLY A 83 -1.80 15.86 4.74
CA GLY A 83 -1.03 16.39 5.86
C GLY A 83 -0.19 15.37 6.62
N MET A 84 -0.02 14.19 6.04
CA MET A 84 0.85 13.11 6.49
C MET A 84 1.56 12.49 5.29
N ALA A 85 2.85 12.23 5.40
CA ALA A 85 3.57 11.50 4.37
C ALA A 85 3.22 10.00 4.39
N GLY A 86 3.24 9.39 5.58
CA GLY A 86 2.68 8.06 5.81
C GLY A 86 1.21 8.16 6.23
N ALA A 87 0.29 8.09 5.26
CA ALA A 87 -1.13 8.24 5.54
C ALA A 87 -1.61 7.29 6.65
N LEU A 88 -2.40 7.83 7.59
CA LEU A 88 -2.81 7.17 8.83
C LEU A 88 -3.75 5.98 8.64
N ASN A 89 -4.33 5.84 7.44
CA ASN A 89 -5.25 4.76 7.09
C ASN A 89 -5.10 4.42 5.61
N GLY A 90 -4.50 3.27 5.31
CA GLY A 90 -4.24 2.78 3.96
C GLY A 90 -5.49 2.54 3.11
N GLU A 91 -6.66 2.37 3.73
CA GLU A 91 -7.93 2.22 3.00
C GLU A 91 -8.50 3.55 2.50
N THR A 92 -8.09 4.71 3.06
CA THR A 92 -8.72 6.01 2.74
C THR A 92 -8.35 6.56 1.37
N PHE A 93 -7.24 6.17 0.77
CA PHE A 93 -6.90 6.58 -0.60
C PHE A 93 -7.87 6.03 -1.65
N ARG A 94 -8.55 4.93 -1.36
CA ARG A 94 -9.59 4.36 -2.22
C ARG A 94 -10.87 5.19 -2.21
N VAL A 95 -10.97 6.09 -1.24
CA VAL A 95 -12.15 6.92 -1.01
C VAL A 95 -12.01 8.24 -1.76
N GLY A 96 -12.39 8.26 -3.03
CA GLY A 96 -12.45 9.48 -3.83
C GLY A 96 -13.72 10.33 -3.56
N SER A 97 -14.64 9.86 -2.73
CA SER A 97 -15.92 10.50 -2.38
C SER A 97 -16.36 10.10 -0.98
N GLN A 98 -17.02 11.01 -0.25
CA GLN A 98 -17.62 10.67 1.03
C GLN A 98 -18.81 9.71 0.87
N GLU A 99 -19.56 9.83 -0.22
CA GLU A 99 -20.62 8.91 -0.57
C GLU A 99 -20.04 7.60 -1.14
N PRO A 100 -20.61 6.44 -0.79
CA PRO A 100 -20.16 5.16 -1.34
C PRO A 100 -20.32 5.13 -2.86
N VAL A 101 -19.23 4.77 -3.56
CA VAL A 101 -19.19 4.69 -5.03
C VAL A 101 -18.77 3.29 -5.45
N LEU A 102 -19.56 2.69 -6.36
CA LEU A 102 -19.25 1.41 -6.98
C LEU A 102 -18.27 1.62 -8.14
N TYR A 103 -17.24 0.79 -8.19
CA TYR A 103 -16.28 0.74 -9.31
C TYR A 103 -15.71 -0.66 -9.49
N LEU A 104 -15.09 -0.86 -10.65
CA LEU A 104 -14.34 -2.07 -10.93
C LEU A 104 -12.95 -1.97 -10.34
N ALA A 105 -12.65 -2.77 -9.31
CA ALA A 105 -11.34 -2.86 -8.69
C ALA A 105 -10.38 -3.70 -9.54
N ARG A 106 -10.75 -4.94 -9.83
CA ARG A 106 -9.95 -5.87 -10.63
C ARG A 106 -10.76 -6.54 -11.71
N LEU A 107 -10.14 -6.74 -12.87
CA LEU A 107 -10.61 -7.60 -13.95
C LEU A 107 -9.38 -8.10 -14.71
N PHE A 108 -8.98 -9.33 -14.49
CA PHE A 108 -7.78 -9.87 -15.11
C PHE A 108 -7.91 -11.35 -15.44
N VAL A 109 -7.11 -11.77 -16.40
CA VAL A 109 -6.91 -13.18 -16.75
C VAL A 109 -5.51 -13.59 -16.30
N GLN A 110 -5.41 -14.78 -15.73
CA GLN A 110 -4.16 -15.41 -15.33
C GLN A 110 -3.99 -16.74 -16.01
N GLN A 111 -2.82 -17.01 -16.58
CA GLN A 111 -2.41 -18.31 -17.12
C GLN A 111 -1.11 -18.76 -16.49
N ARG A 112 -1.08 -19.99 -15.97
CA ARG A 112 0.12 -20.64 -15.47
C ARG A 112 0.59 -21.71 -16.44
N PHE A 113 1.88 -21.77 -16.74
CA PHE A 113 2.55 -22.76 -17.59
C PHE A 113 3.47 -23.60 -16.71
N ALA A 114 3.12 -24.87 -16.52
CA ALA A 114 3.91 -25.79 -15.68
C ALA A 114 5.30 -26.02 -16.28
N LEU A 115 6.33 -25.97 -15.43
CA LEU A 115 7.73 -26.24 -15.75
C LEU A 115 8.25 -27.54 -15.11
N GLY A 116 7.31 -28.41 -14.71
CA GLY A 116 7.57 -29.72 -14.10
C GLY A 116 6.28 -30.48 -13.87
N THR A 117 6.41 -31.67 -13.29
CA THR A 117 5.27 -32.56 -13.00
C THR A 117 4.78 -32.49 -11.55
N GLU A 118 5.61 -31.91 -10.66
CA GLU A 118 5.27 -31.73 -9.25
C GLU A 118 4.19 -30.65 -9.10
N ALA A 119 3.21 -30.92 -8.25
CA ALA A 119 2.11 -30.00 -7.97
C ALA A 119 1.75 -30.02 -6.48
N GLU A 120 1.20 -28.91 -6.02
CA GLU A 120 0.58 -28.75 -4.71
C GLU A 120 -0.87 -28.29 -4.88
N ASN A 121 -1.69 -28.39 -3.84
CA ASN A 121 -3.07 -27.94 -3.89
C ASN A 121 -3.18 -26.54 -3.27
N ASP A 122 -3.78 -25.63 -4.03
CA ASP A 122 -4.23 -24.36 -3.52
C ASP A 122 -5.62 -24.53 -2.88
N GLU A 123 -5.84 -23.85 -1.76
CA GLU A 123 -7.18 -23.68 -1.17
C GLU A 123 -7.92 -22.55 -1.92
N ASP A 124 -9.24 -22.51 -1.79
CA ASP A 124 -10.06 -21.41 -2.29
C ASP A 124 -9.85 -20.19 -1.41
N ASP A 125 -9.55 -19.03 -2.02
CA ASP A 125 -9.21 -17.78 -1.32
C ASP A 125 -9.47 -16.57 -2.22
N LEU A 126 -9.29 -15.37 -1.70
CA LEU A 126 -9.43 -14.11 -2.43
C LEU A 126 -8.56 -14.12 -3.71
N ASN A 127 -9.21 -14.04 -4.88
CA ASN A 127 -8.53 -14.11 -6.18
C ASN A 127 -7.68 -15.39 -6.39
N GLN A 128 -8.07 -16.48 -5.76
CA GLN A 128 -7.43 -17.78 -5.87
C GLN A 128 -8.49 -18.89 -6.00
N LEU A 129 -8.37 -19.72 -7.01
CA LEU A 129 -9.21 -20.88 -7.20
C LEU A 129 -8.59 -22.10 -6.52
N SER A 130 -9.41 -22.90 -5.83
CA SER A 130 -8.97 -24.21 -5.33
C SER A 130 -8.51 -25.13 -6.46
N GLY A 131 -7.57 -26.01 -6.13
CA GLY A 131 -7.13 -27.07 -7.02
C GLY A 131 -5.63 -27.19 -7.19
N SER A 132 -5.21 -28.06 -8.10
CA SER A 132 -3.79 -28.39 -8.31
C SER A 132 -3.04 -27.22 -8.99
N ARG A 133 -1.95 -26.80 -8.39
CA ARG A 133 -1.00 -25.80 -8.90
C ARG A 133 0.40 -26.42 -9.08
N PRO A 134 1.05 -26.24 -10.24
CA PRO A 134 2.45 -26.65 -10.38
C PRO A 134 3.34 -25.98 -9.34
N THR A 135 4.33 -26.69 -8.78
CA THR A 135 5.32 -26.09 -7.85
C THR A 135 6.35 -25.23 -8.59
N ARG A 136 6.54 -25.48 -9.91
CA ARG A 136 7.38 -24.68 -10.80
C ARG A 136 6.57 -24.25 -12.01
N TYR A 137 6.49 -22.95 -12.24
CA TYR A 137 5.71 -22.42 -13.36
C TYR A 137 6.17 -21.04 -13.81
N LEU A 138 5.78 -20.69 -15.03
CA LEU A 138 5.66 -19.33 -15.48
C LEU A 138 4.20 -18.90 -15.37
N SER A 139 3.93 -17.70 -14.86
CA SER A 139 2.60 -17.10 -14.82
C SER A 139 2.57 -15.84 -15.66
N VAL A 140 1.48 -15.66 -16.39
CA VAL A 140 1.16 -14.44 -17.11
C VAL A 140 -0.19 -13.95 -16.61
N THR A 141 -0.22 -12.73 -16.07
CA THR A 141 -1.45 -12.06 -15.65
C THR A 141 -1.60 -10.78 -16.46
N ALA A 142 -2.78 -10.57 -17.05
CA ALA A 142 -3.08 -9.39 -17.86
C ALA A 142 -4.47 -8.84 -17.54
N GLY A 143 -4.56 -7.52 -17.42
CA GLY A 143 -5.82 -6.82 -17.17
C GLY A 143 -5.71 -5.70 -16.14
N LYS A 144 -6.82 -5.42 -15.47
CA LYS A 144 -6.88 -4.45 -14.37
C LYS A 144 -6.55 -5.16 -13.05
N ILE A 145 -5.51 -4.71 -12.37
CA ILE A 145 -4.90 -5.33 -11.17
C ILE A 145 -4.56 -4.27 -10.11
N SER A 146 -4.27 -4.72 -8.89
CA SER A 146 -3.44 -3.97 -7.96
C SER A 146 -2.01 -4.49 -8.08
N ILE A 147 -1.04 -3.62 -8.28
CA ILE A 147 0.37 -4.02 -8.40
C ILE A 147 0.88 -4.60 -7.06
N ALA A 148 0.35 -4.13 -5.94
CA ALA A 148 0.66 -4.62 -4.61
C ALA A 148 0.20 -6.07 -4.37
N ASP A 149 -0.72 -6.62 -5.17
CA ASP A 149 -1.09 -8.05 -5.07
C ASP A 149 0.08 -8.98 -5.44
N TYR A 150 1.09 -8.50 -6.16
CA TYR A 150 2.21 -9.28 -6.69
C TYR A 150 3.56 -8.90 -6.09
N PHE A 151 3.74 -7.63 -5.68
CA PHE A 151 5.02 -7.04 -5.28
C PHE A 151 4.98 -6.51 -3.86
N ASP A 152 6.15 -6.42 -3.21
CA ASP A 152 6.33 -5.96 -1.82
C ASP A 152 5.47 -6.74 -0.80
N GLN A 153 5.19 -8.00 -1.09
CA GLN A 153 4.43 -8.88 -0.21
C GLN A 153 5.16 -9.06 1.13
N ASN A 154 4.39 -9.16 2.24
CA ASN A 154 4.94 -9.45 3.55
C ASN A 154 3.88 -10.09 4.43
N SER A 155 4.20 -11.22 5.06
CA SER A 155 3.24 -12.00 5.85
C SER A 155 2.78 -11.29 7.13
N TYR A 156 3.54 -10.30 7.60
CA TYR A 156 3.29 -9.59 8.85
C TYR A 156 2.79 -8.16 8.65
N SER A 157 2.99 -7.59 7.47
CA SER A 157 2.66 -6.19 7.20
C SER A 157 2.44 -5.95 5.70
N HIS A 158 1.19 -6.07 5.26
CA HIS A 158 0.82 -5.88 3.87
C HIS A 158 -0.63 -5.42 3.68
N ASP A 159 -1.58 -5.99 4.41
CA ASP A 159 -3.00 -5.72 4.26
C ASP A 159 -3.55 -4.80 5.36
N PRO A 160 -3.98 -3.56 5.04
CA PRO A 160 -4.54 -2.63 6.02
C PRO A 160 -5.91 -3.06 6.58
N ARG A 161 -6.54 -4.09 6.00
CA ARG A 161 -7.83 -4.63 6.45
C ARG A 161 -7.68 -5.56 7.65
N THR A 162 -6.51 -6.18 7.79
CA THR A 162 -6.26 -7.20 8.83
C THR A 162 -5.00 -6.96 9.65
N GLN A 163 -4.03 -6.17 9.15
CA GLN A 163 -2.72 -5.92 9.74
C GLN A 163 -2.53 -4.43 10.08
N PHE A 164 -1.33 -3.87 9.87
CA PHE A 164 -1.04 -2.46 10.10
C PHE A 164 -1.85 -1.57 9.17
N LEU A 165 -2.37 -0.47 9.74
CA LEU A 165 -3.27 0.44 9.05
C LEU A 165 -2.51 1.56 8.33
N ASN A 166 -1.36 1.96 8.88
CA ASN A 166 -0.55 3.03 8.33
C ASN A 166 0.05 2.64 6.98
N TRP A 167 -0.06 3.55 6.00
CA TRP A 167 0.40 3.31 4.63
C TRP A 167 1.89 2.94 4.55
N SER A 168 2.76 3.65 5.27
CA SER A 168 4.21 3.40 5.22
C SER A 168 4.65 2.18 6.05
N LEU A 169 3.71 1.50 6.72
CA LEU A 169 3.90 0.20 7.34
C LEU A 169 3.33 -0.93 6.48
N MET A 170 2.12 -0.77 5.91
CA MET A 170 1.52 -1.80 5.05
C MET A 170 2.29 -2.01 3.74
N SER A 171 2.99 -0.99 3.26
CA SER A 171 3.79 -1.02 2.03
C SER A 171 5.11 -0.28 2.26
N ALA A 172 6.07 -0.44 1.38
CA ALA A 172 7.31 0.32 1.39
C ALA A 172 7.02 1.80 1.12
N GLY A 173 7.33 2.69 2.10
CA GLY A 173 6.94 4.10 2.03
C GLY A 173 7.48 4.83 0.80
N GLY A 174 8.72 4.58 0.39
CA GLY A 174 9.34 5.18 -0.80
C GLY A 174 9.05 4.44 -2.10
N TRP A 175 7.98 3.67 -2.18
CA TRP A 175 7.52 3.07 -3.43
C TRP A 175 6.37 3.85 -4.03
N ASP A 176 6.69 4.71 -4.96
CA ASP A 176 5.71 5.41 -5.79
C ASP A 176 5.07 4.42 -6.78
N TYR A 177 4.32 3.43 -6.28
CA TYR A 177 3.84 2.33 -7.09
C TYR A 177 2.74 2.74 -8.07
N PRO A 178 2.75 2.18 -9.31
CA PRO A 178 1.86 2.60 -10.38
C PRO A 178 0.43 2.17 -10.09
N ALA A 179 -0.42 3.15 -9.78
CA ALA A 179 -1.85 2.96 -9.64
C ALA A 179 -2.59 4.30 -9.71
N ASN A 180 -3.88 4.26 -10.02
CA ASN A 180 -4.75 5.40 -9.85
C ASN A 180 -5.05 5.64 -8.36
N THR A 181 -5.76 6.71 -8.03
CA THR A 181 -6.10 7.08 -6.64
C THR A 181 -6.78 5.98 -5.84
N ARG A 182 -7.36 4.96 -6.49
CA ARG A 182 -8.03 3.82 -5.84
C ARG A 182 -7.11 2.61 -5.62
N GLY A 183 -5.85 2.65 -6.06
CA GLY A 183 -4.88 1.57 -5.89
C GLY A 183 -4.87 0.54 -7.02
N TYR A 184 -5.45 0.85 -8.19
CA TYR A 184 -5.54 -0.08 -9.30
C TYR A 184 -4.90 0.48 -10.58
N THR A 185 -4.34 -0.43 -11.39
CA THR A 185 -3.74 -0.12 -12.69
C THR A 185 -4.13 -1.16 -13.73
N GLY A 186 -3.81 -0.90 -14.99
CA GLY A 186 -3.90 -1.86 -16.09
C GLY A 186 -2.52 -2.28 -16.54
N GLY A 187 -2.30 -3.56 -16.81
CA GLY A 187 -0.98 -4.00 -17.28
C GLY A 187 -0.80 -5.50 -17.36
N LEU A 188 0.47 -5.87 -17.44
CA LEU A 188 0.97 -7.23 -17.55
C LEU A 188 1.91 -7.54 -16.40
N VAL A 189 1.71 -8.71 -15.76
CA VAL A 189 2.64 -9.27 -14.76
C VAL A 189 3.14 -10.61 -15.27
N LEU A 190 4.43 -10.81 -15.23
CA LEU A 190 5.13 -12.06 -15.51
C LEU A 190 5.77 -12.57 -14.23
N GLU A 191 5.58 -13.85 -13.92
CA GLU A 191 6.18 -14.48 -12.76
C GLU A 191 6.86 -15.79 -13.16
N TYR A 192 8.09 -15.97 -12.72
CA TYR A 192 8.72 -17.28 -12.62
C TYR A 192 8.73 -17.69 -11.16
N VAL A 193 8.11 -18.82 -10.85
CA VAL A 193 8.01 -19.35 -9.49
C VAL A 193 8.59 -20.75 -9.43
N SER A 194 9.41 -20.99 -8.40
CA SER A 194 9.95 -22.30 -8.05
C SER A 194 10.10 -22.40 -6.52
N PRO A 195 10.28 -23.58 -5.95
CA PRO A 195 10.42 -23.73 -4.51
C PRO A 195 11.51 -22.81 -3.93
N GLY A 196 11.12 -21.89 -3.07
CA GLY A 196 12.00 -20.94 -2.40
C GLY A 196 12.58 -19.82 -3.26
N LEU A 197 12.15 -19.67 -4.52
CA LEU A 197 12.60 -18.58 -5.40
C LEU A 197 11.44 -18.12 -6.30
N ALA A 198 11.23 -16.80 -6.37
CA ALA A 198 10.37 -16.20 -7.38
C ALA A 198 11.04 -14.96 -8.01
N LEU A 199 10.87 -14.81 -9.32
CA LEU A 199 11.21 -13.60 -10.06
C LEU A 199 9.94 -13.07 -10.69
N ARG A 200 9.66 -11.79 -10.45
CA ARG A 200 8.48 -11.11 -10.99
C ARG A 200 8.89 -9.88 -11.79
N ALA A 201 8.18 -9.62 -12.85
CA ALA A 201 8.31 -8.40 -13.64
C ALA A 201 6.92 -7.91 -14.04
N ALA A 202 6.70 -6.61 -14.00
CA ALA A 202 5.46 -5.99 -14.45
C ALA A 202 5.72 -4.78 -15.31
N SER A 203 4.81 -4.55 -16.27
CA SER A 203 4.69 -3.32 -17.01
C SER A 203 3.25 -2.84 -16.95
N THR A 204 3.03 -1.63 -16.43
CA THR A 204 1.70 -1.13 -16.05
C THR A 204 1.51 0.32 -16.43
N LEU A 205 0.25 0.74 -16.50
CA LEU A 205 -0.13 2.13 -16.72
C LEU A 205 0.09 2.96 -15.44
N VAL A 206 0.20 4.27 -15.60
CA VAL A 206 0.26 5.26 -14.51
C VAL A 206 -0.91 6.24 -14.65
N PRO A 207 -1.29 7.00 -13.60
CA PRO A 207 -2.34 7.99 -13.74
C PRO A 207 -1.94 9.17 -14.64
N THR A 208 -2.92 9.89 -15.20
CA THR A 208 -2.74 11.06 -16.07
C THR A 208 -2.15 12.27 -15.35
N TYR A 209 -2.28 12.35 -14.04
CA TYR A 209 -1.65 13.33 -13.15
C TYR A 209 -1.46 12.71 -11.76
N ALA A 210 -0.66 13.34 -10.92
CA ALA A 210 -0.33 12.84 -9.58
C ALA A 210 -1.59 12.41 -8.80
N ASN A 211 -1.62 11.14 -8.40
CA ASN A 211 -2.74 10.49 -7.70
C ASN A 211 -4.11 10.63 -8.39
N GLY A 212 -4.12 10.77 -9.71
CA GLY A 212 -5.35 10.94 -10.51
C GLY A 212 -6.21 9.67 -10.57
N PRO A 213 -7.55 9.80 -10.80
CA PRO A 213 -8.45 8.65 -10.92
C PRO A 213 -8.37 7.94 -12.27
N VAL A 214 -7.88 8.61 -13.32
CA VAL A 214 -7.83 8.13 -14.70
C VAL A 214 -6.41 7.70 -15.04
N LEU A 215 -6.28 6.50 -15.63
CA LEU A 215 -5.01 5.99 -16.12
C LEU A 215 -4.66 6.61 -17.49
N ASP A 216 -3.38 6.84 -17.71
CA ASP A 216 -2.86 7.31 -18.99
C ASP A 216 -2.59 6.11 -19.92
N TYR A 217 -3.16 6.18 -21.10
CA TYR A 217 -3.02 5.14 -22.13
C TYR A 217 -1.92 5.46 -23.17
N HIS A 218 -1.22 6.59 -23.03
CA HIS A 218 -0.07 6.93 -23.87
C HIS A 218 1.18 6.16 -23.42
N TYR A 219 1.15 4.85 -23.56
CA TYR A 219 2.14 3.92 -23.01
C TYR A 219 3.60 4.28 -23.36
N GLY A 220 3.85 4.90 -24.50
CA GLY A 220 5.20 5.34 -24.89
C GLY A 220 5.83 6.38 -23.96
N THR A 221 5.02 7.18 -23.27
CA THR A 221 5.44 8.27 -22.38
C THR A 221 4.89 8.18 -20.96
N ALA A 222 4.00 7.22 -20.70
CA ALA A 222 3.30 7.04 -19.43
C ALA A 222 3.14 5.55 -19.09
N HIS A 223 4.10 4.98 -18.39
CA HIS A 223 4.06 3.59 -17.89
C HIS A 223 5.02 3.39 -16.73
N ALA A 224 4.91 2.25 -16.08
CA ALA A 224 5.82 1.85 -15.02
C ALA A 224 6.34 0.44 -15.24
N GLU A 225 7.58 0.21 -14.83
CA GLU A 225 8.24 -1.09 -14.84
C GLU A 225 8.63 -1.44 -13.40
N THR A 226 8.32 -2.66 -12.98
CA THR A 226 8.65 -3.17 -11.64
C THR A 226 9.23 -4.55 -11.78
N VAL A 227 10.35 -4.81 -11.10
CA VAL A 227 11.00 -6.13 -11.05
C VAL A 227 11.30 -6.49 -9.61
N GLU A 228 10.98 -7.71 -9.19
CA GLU A 228 11.25 -8.21 -7.84
C GLU A 228 11.84 -9.61 -7.86
N LEU A 229 12.90 -9.80 -7.08
CA LEU A 229 13.45 -11.10 -6.73
C LEU A 229 13.05 -11.43 -5.30
N THR A 230 12.37 -12.57 -5.11
CA THR A 230 11.99 -13.12 -3.81
C THR A 230 12.78 -14.39 -3.51
N LYS A 231 13.41 -14.46 -2.35
CA LYS A 231 14.11 -15.66 -1.86
C LYS A 231 13.56 -16.06 -0.50
N THR A 232 13.02 -17.27 -0.43
CA THR A 232 12.64 -17.92 0.85
C THR A 232 13.79 -18.81 1.32
N TYR A 233 14.06 -18.79 2.62
CA TYR A 233 15.10 -19.57 3.27
C TYR A 233 14.63 -20.08 4.63
N TYR A 234 15.40 -20.99 5.21
CA TYR A 234 15.15 -21.53 6.52
C TYR A 234 16.31 -21.19 7.46
N LEU A 235 16.00 -20.55 8.58
CA LEU A 235 16.97 -20.24 9.64
C LEU A 235 16.53 -20.89 10.93
N ARG A 236 17.31 -21.82 11.47
CA ARG A 236 17.02 -22.58 12.69
C ARG A 236 15.64 -23.27 12.69
N GLY A 237 15.21 -23.75 11.50
CA GLY A 237 13.91 -24.43 11.34
C GLY A 237 12.71 -23.49 11.16
N HIS A 238 12.93 -22.18 11.07
CA HIS A 238 11.92 -21.16 10.84
C HIS A 238 12.06 -20.54 9.46
N THR A 239 10.94 -20.25 8.83
CA THR A 239 10.90 -19.65 7.48
C THR A 239 11.24 -18.17 7.54
N GLY A 240 12.09 -17.74 6.62
CA GLY A 240 12.34 -16.33 6.35
C GLY A 240 12.24 -16.04 4.85
N THR A 241 11.93 -14.80 4.50
CA THR A 241 11.85 -14.36 3.10
C THR A 241 12.50 -13.00 2.96
N VAL A 242 13.29 -12.83 1.91
CA VAL A 242 13.86 -11.55 1.49
C VAL A 242 13.40 -11.25 0.09
N ARG A 243 13.00 -10.01 -0.15
CA ARG A 243 12.60 -9.48 -1.45
C ARG A 243 13.43 -8.26 -1.77
N VAL A 244 13.89 -8.19 -3.01
CA VAL A 244 14.59 -7.02 -3.56
C VAL A 244 13.81 -6.59 -4.79
N LEU A 245 13.29 -5.36 -4.76
CA LEU A 245 12.48 -4.78 -5.81
C LEU A 245 13.16 -3.54 -6.36
N GLY A 246 13.16 -3.39 -7.69
CA GLY A 246 13.50 -2.18 -8.40
C GLY A 246 12.30 -1.69 -9.21
N PHE A 247 12.10 -0.37 -9.28
CA PHE A 247 11.03 0.22 -10.08
C PHE A 247 11.49 1.43 -10.87
N ARG A 248 10.79 1.69 -11.96
CA ARG A 248 10.93 2.85 -12.82
C ARG A 248 9.55 3.31 -13.28
N ASN A 249 9.18 4.54 -12.94
CA ASN A 249 7.97 5.20 -13.42
C ASN A 249 8.35 6.20 -14.49
N ILE A 250 7.58 6.23 -15.58
CA ILE A 250 7.67 7.21 -16.66
C ILE A 250 6.31 7.89 -16.75
N ALA A 251 6.27 9.21 -16.60
CA ALA A 251 5.01 9.97 -16.62
C ALA A 251 5.26 11.45 -16.92
N GLY A 252 4.18 12.22 -17.03
CA GLY A 252 4.21 13.68 -17.20
C GLY A 252 4.57 14.43 -15.91
N MET A 253 5.58 13.97 -15.16
CA MET A 253 5.94 14.50 -13.83
C MET A 253 6.58 15.88 -13.91
N GLY A 254 6.36 16.69 -12.87
CA GLY A 254 7.13 17.89 -12.59
C GLY A 254 8.52 17.57 -12.00
N ASN A 255 9.41 18.57 -11.95
CA ASN A 255 10.76 18.43 -11.39
C ASN A 255 11.00 19.49 -10.31
N TYR A 256 11.30 19.08 -9.09
CA TYR A 256 11.47 19.96 -7.94
C TYR A 256 12.62 20.97 -8.14
N GLY A 257 13.74 20.55 -8.70
CA GLY A 257 14.89 21.44 -8.96
C GLY A 257 14.57 22.53 -9.99
N GLN A 258 13.80 22.18 -11.02
CA GLN A 258 13.35 23.17 -12.02
C GLN A 258 12.32 24.14 -11.43
N ALA A 259 11.39 23.65 -10.60
CA ALA A 259 10.44 24.50 -9.91
C ALA A 259 11.13 25.49 -8.96
N LEU A 260 12.19 25.05 -8.27
CA LEU A 260 13.00 25.93 -7.41
C LEU A 260 13.76 27.01 -8.20
N SER A 261 14.25 26.68 -9.40
CA SER A 261 15.07 27.56 -10.23
C SER A 261 14.25 28.45 -11.15
N GLY A 262 12.97 28.13 -11.36
CA GLY A 262 12.09 28.83 -12.27
C GLY A 262 11.44 30.08 -11.66
N PRO A 263 10.64 30.83 -12.45
CA PRO A 263 9.82 31.89 -11.93
C PRO A 263 8.72 31.32 -11.03
N TRP A 264 8.58 31.89 -9.84
CA TRP A 264 7.56 31.45 -8.89
C TRP A 264 6.25 32.22 -9.13
N PRO A 265 5.12 31.50 -9.34
CA PRO A 265 3.82 32.13 -9.44
C PRO A 265 3.40 32.76 -8.10
N TYR A 266 2.62 33.86 -8.18
CA TYR A 266 2.00 34.45 -7.01
C TYR A 266 0.70 33.73 -6.68
N VAL A 267 0.71 32.98 -5.57
CA VAL A 267 -0.42 32.16 -5.15
C VAL A 267 -0.72 32.42 -3.68
N GLN A 268 -1.97 32.70 -3.35
CA GLN A 268 -2.43 32.93 -1.97
C GLN A 268 -1.57 33.94 -1.19
N GLY A 269 -1.25 35.05 -1.82
CA GLY A 269 -0.55 36.15 -1.14
C GLY A 269 0.98 36.06 -1.06
N GLN A 270 1.59 35.05 -1.69
CA GLN A 270 3.04 34.87 -1.73
C GLN A 270 3.55 34.25 -3.04
N TYR A 271 4.80 34.51 -3.38
CA TYR A 271 5.50 33.78 -4.44
C TYR A 271 5.98 32.44 -3.90
N ARG A 272 5.68 31.33 -4.61
CA ARG A 272 6.11 29.98 -4.23
C ARG A 272 6.44 29.14 -5.46
N PRO A 273 7.37 28.17 -5.36
CA PRO A 273 7.65 27.26 -6.46
C PRO A 273 6.42 26.37 -6.73
N ASP A 274 6.18 26.05 -8.01
CA ASP A 274 5.11 25.18 -8.44
C ASP A 274 5.70 24.06 -9.31
N VAL A 275 5.73 22.84 -8.77
CA VAL A 275 6.26 21.67 -9.47
C VAL A 275 5.41 21.31 -10.70
N THR A 276 4.11 21.61 -10.67
CA THR A 276 3.20 21.30 -11.77
C THR A 276 3.48 22.13 -13.02
N SER A 277 4.01 23.33 -12.86
CA SER A 277 4.44 24.21 -13.95
C SER A 277 5.63 23.66 -14.76
N THR A 278 6.34 22.68 -14.19
CA THR A 278 7.52 22.04 -14.81
C THR A 278 7.22 20.65 -15.36
N ARG A 279 5.96 20.24 -15.39
CA ARG A 279 5.55 18.93 -15.92
C ARG A 279 5.99 18.75 -17.36
N MET A 280 6.52 17.56 -17.66
CA MET A 280 6.97 17.17 -18.99
C MET A 280 6.80 15.65 -19.16
N ASP A 281 6.22 15.25 -20.28
CA ASP A 281 6.01 13.85 -20.61
C ASP A 281 7.32 13.07 -20.71
N GLY A 282 7.28 11.80 -20.33
CA GLY A 282 8.42 10.91 -20.39
C GLY A 282 9.47 11.11 -19.28
N ARG A 283 9.19 11.91 -18.26
CA ARG A 283 10.09 11.99 -17.10
C ARG A 283 10.10 10.70 -16.32
N THR A 284 11.24 10.43 -15.73
CA THR A 284 11.53 9.16 -15.07
C THR A 284 11.80 9.37 -13.58
N LYS A 285 11.17 8.52 -12.75
CA LYS A 285 11.50 8.33 -11.33
C LYS A 285 11.95 6.88 -11.15
N THR A 286 13.02 6.66 -10.40
CA THR A 286 13.56 5.32 -10.11
C THR A 286 13.77 5.10 -8.63
N GLY A 287 13.60 3.87 -8.18
CA GLY A 287 13.82 3.51 -6.79
C GLY A 287 14.00 2.02 -6.57
N PHE A 288 14.25 1.66 -5.32
CA PHE A 288 14.39 0.27 -4.91
C PHE A 288 13.83 0.03 -3.51
N ILE A 289 13.52 -1.24 -3.23
CA ILE A 289 13.02 -1.72 -1.94
C ILE A 289 13.81 -2.97 -1.54
N VAL A 290 14.12 -3.07 -0.26
CA VAL A 290 14.51 -4.32 0.39
C VAL A 290 13.47 -4.61 1.47
N ASN A 291 12.79 -5.73 1.34
CA ASN A 291 11.74 -6.18 2.24
C ASN A 291 12.11 -7.56 2.78
N ALA A 292 12.17 -7.70 4.08
CA ALA A 292 12.55 -8.93 4.75
C ALA A 292 11.57 -9.29 5.86
N GLU A 293 11.34 -10.58 6.02
CA GLU A 293 10.53 -11.13 7.10
C GLU A 293 11.17 -12.42 7.63
N GLN A 294 10.98 -12.70 8.92
CA GLN A 294 11.51 -13.89 9.57
C GLN A 294 10.54 -14.37 10.65
N GLU A 295 10.11 -15.61 10.56
CA GLU A 295 9.53 -16.32 11.68
C GLU A 295 10.61 -16.56 12.74
N VAL A 296 10.44 -15.98 13.92
CA VAL A 296 11.38 -16.12 15.05
C VAL A 296 10.99 -17.32 15.93
N SER A 297 9.70 -17.59 16.01
CA SER A 297 9.11 -18.75 16.66
C SER A 297 7.75 -19.04 16.02
N LYS A 298 7.12 -20.18 16.38
CA LYS A 298 5.76 -20.53 15.89
C LYS A 298 4.69 -19.45 16.18
N THR A 299 4.98 -18.51 17.07
CA THR A 299 4.02 -17.48 17.50
C THR A 299 4.50 -16.05 17.25
N VAL A 300 5.76 -15.85 16.85
CA VAL A 300 6.36 -14.51 16.70
C VAL A 300 7.07 -14.42 15.38
N GLY A 301 6.73 -13.41 14.60
CA GLY A 301 7.44 -12.99 13.41
C GLY A 301 7.92 -11.56 13.48
N VAL A 302 8.98 -11.25 12.76
CA VAL A 302 9.53 -9.91 12.60
C VAL A 302 9.64 -9.56 11.14
N PHE A 303 9.59 -8.28 10.84
CA PHE A 303 9.77 -7.78 9.48
C PHE A 303 10.51 -6.45 9.46
N GLY A 304 11.04 -6.10 8.30
CA GLY A 304 11.61 -4.79 8.03
C GLY A 304 11.59 -4.46 6.55
N ARG A 305 11.41 -3.17 6.23
CA ARG A 305 11.52 -2.62 4.88
C ARG A 305 12.44 -1.43 4.86
N LEU A 306 13.26 -1.36 3.84
CA LEU A 306 14.03 -0.19 3.45
C LEU A 306 13.59 0.17 2.03
N SER A 307 13.25 1.43 1.80
CA SER A 307 12.93 1.92 0.46
C SER A 307 13.57 3.28 0.20
N TYR A 308 13.87 3.50 -1.08
CA TYR A 308 14.49 4.71 -1.58
C TYR A 308 14.02 4.97 -3.00
N ASP A 309 13.70 6.24 -3.30
CA ASP A 309 13.61 6.76 -4.66
C ASP A 309 14.47 8.01 -4.84
N ASP A 310 14.65 8.45 -6.10
CA ASP A 310 15.58 9.53 -6.42
C ASP A 310 15.10 10.93 -5.98
N GLY A 311 13.82 11.09 -5.61
CA GLY A 311 13.22 12.31 -5.06
C GLY A 311 13.43 13.58 -5.88
N LYS A 312 13.65 13.45 -7.21
CA LYS A 312 13.89 14.57 -8.12
C LYS A 312 12.63 15.11 -8.76
N THR A 313 11.67 14.21 -8.95
CA THR A 313 10.42 14.48 -9.65
C THR A 313 9.24 14.39 -8.69
N GLU A 314 8.15 15.04 -9.08
CA GLU A 314 6.85 14.97 -8.43
C GLU A 314 6.48 13.52 -8.12
N THR A 315 5.95 13.25 -6.94
CA THR A 315 5.34 11.97 -6.62
C THR A 315 4.09 11.77 -7.48
N TRP A 316 3.96 10.59 -8.10
CA TRP A 316 2.94 10.38 -9.12
C TRP A 316 1.76 9.54 -8.65
N ALA A 317 1.98 8.60 -7.75
CA ALA A 317 0.92 7.71 -7.32
C ALA A 317 0.42 7.98 -5.90
N PHE A 318 1.20 7.68 -4.84
CA PHE A 318 0.64 7.65 -3.50
C PHE A 318 1.40 8.42 -2.42
N THR A 319 2.68 8.12 -2.21
CA THR A 319 3.38 8.59 -1.01
C THR A 319 4.41 9.65 -1.35
N GLU A 320 4.33 10.79 -0.70
CA GLU A 320 5.39 11.80 -0.78
C GLU A 320 6.50 11.45 0.22
N ILE A 321 7.13 10.30 -0.03
CA ILE A 321 8.22 9.72 0.78
C ILE A 321 9.32 9.27 -0.18
N ASP A 322 10.51 9.86 -0.07
CA ASP A 322 11.65 9.48 -0.91
C ASP A 322 12.53 8.42 -0.24
N GLN A 323 12.45 8.30 1.10
CA GLN A 323 13.24 7.36 1.90
C GLN A 323 12.41 6.85 3.08
N SER A 324 12.38 5.54 3.28
CA SER A 324 11.67 4.95 4.42
C SER A 324 12.42 3.76 4.99
N LEU A 325 12.41 3.65 6.32
CA LEU A 325 12.85 2.46 7.05
C LEU A 325 11.77 2.09 8.04
N SER A 326 11.21 0.88 7.91
CA SER A 326 10.25 0.32 8.86
C SER A 326 10.75 -0.98 9.46
N LEU A 327 10.38 -1.22 10.73
CA LEU A 327 10.66 -2.45 11.47
C LEU A 327 9.45 -2.79 12.33
N GLY A 328 9.12 -4.07 12.44
CA GLY A 328 7.99 -4.49 13.26
C GLY A 328 8.07 -5.93 13.73
N VAL A 329 7.21 -6.24 14.68
CA VAL A 329 7.02 -7.55 15.28
C VAL A 329 5.53 -7.85 15.38
N VAL A 330 5.16 -9.09 15.04
CA VAL A 330 3.79 -9.59 15.17
C VAL A 330 3.80 -10.87 15.96
N SER A 331 2.89 -10.99 16.93
CA SER A 331 2.69 -12.20 17.73
C SER A 331 1.27 -12.71 17.57
N THR A 332 1.12 -14.04 17.43
CA THR A 332 -0.21 -14.67 17.59
C THR A 332 -0.60 -14.73 19.06
N GLY A 333 -1.90 -14.80 19.34
CA GLY A 333 -2.45 -14.84 20.69
C GLY A 333 -2.38 -16.21 21.40
N ALA A 334 -1.61 -17.16 20.88
CA ALA A 334 -1.52 -18.51 21.46
C ALA A 334 -1.07 -18.52 22.92
N ARG A 335 -0.23 -17.55 23.34
CA ARG A 335 0.26 -17.43 24.74
C ARG A 335 -0.82 -17.02 25.74
N TRP A 336 -1.91 -16.39 25.26
CA TRP A 336 -3.06 -15.98 26.08
C TRP A 336 -4.37 -16.66 25.65
N HIS A 337 -4.26 -17.89 25.09
CA HIS A 337 -5.38 -18.76 24.72
C HIS A 337 -6.31 -18.23 23.63
N ARG A 338 -5.78 -17.36 22.76
CA ARG A 338 -6.47 -16.81 21.59
C ARG A 338 -5.60 -16.97 20.33
N PRO A 339 -5.37 -18.19 19.85
CA PRO A 339 -4.33 -18.50 18.85
C PRO A 339 -4.56 -17.80 17.49
N THR A 340 -5.79 -17.41 17.17
CA THR A 340 -6.15 -16.72 15.94
C THR A 340 -6.01 -15.20 16.04
N ASP A 341 -5.98 -14.63 17.25
CA ASP A 341 -5.71 -13.21 17.45
C ASP A 341 -4.28 -12.84 17.05
N ARG A 342 -4.08 -11.57 16.71
CA ARG A 342 -2.76 -11.03 16.37
C ARG A 342 -2.51 -9.71 17.09
N LEU A 343 -1.31 -9.56 17.63
CA LEU A 343 -0.78 -8.32 18.20
C LEU A 343 0.40 -7.87 17.34
N GLY A 344 0.35 -6.69 16.78
CA GLY A 344 1.42 -6.11 15.98
C GLY A 344 1.92 -4.80 16.57
N LEU A 345 3.23 -4.62 16.60
CA LEU A 345 3.92 -3.38 16.94
C LEU A 345 4.96 -3.08 15.85
N ALA A 346 4.91 -1.90 15.28
CA ALA A 346 5.88 -1.47 14.29
C ALA A 346 6.21 0.02 14.42
N ALA A 347 7.34 0.40 13.86
CA ALA A 347 7.75 1.79 13.73
C ALA A 347 8.32 2.05 12.33
N VAL A 348 8.13 3.27 11.83
CA VAL A 348 8.66 3.72 10.55
C VAL A 348 9.22 5.13 10.65
N SER A 349 10.30 5.37 9.91
CA SER A 349 10.94 6.68 9.73
C SER A 349 10.91 7.04 8.26
N ASN A 350 10.11 8.04 7.90
CA ASN A 350 9.99 8.58 6.55
C ASN A 350 10.89 9.80 6.36
N GLY A 351 11.37 10.03 5.15
CA GLY A 351 12.24 11.17 4.84
C GLY A 351 12.14 11.58 3.38
N LEU A 352 12.63 12.80 3.12
CA LEU A 352 12.67 13.41 1.80
C LEU A 352 14.10 13.51 1.28
N SER A 353 14.27 13.54 -0.03
CA SER A 353 15.48 13.96 -0.71
C SER A 353 15.81 15.43 -0.41
N PRO A 354 17.06 15.88 -0.55
CA PRO A 354 17.39 17.29 -0.34
C PRO A 354 16.57 18.23 -1.23
N THR A 355 16.40 17.91 -2.50
CA THR A 355 15.69 18.77 -3.47
C THR A 355 14.20 18.86 -3.15
N HIS A 356 13.55 17.74 -2.79
CA HIS A 356 12.14 17.71 -2.41
C HIS A 356 11.91 18.51 -1.11
N ARG A 357 12.79 18.33 -0.11
CA ARG A 357 12.78 19.11 1.13
C ARG A 357 12.92 20.59 0.87
N ASP A 358 13.87 21.00 0.01
CA ASP A 358 14.11 22.41 -0.30
C ASP A 358 12.91 23.03 -1.06
N TYR A 359 12.24 22.23 -1.91
CA TYR A 359 10.99 22.63 -2.59
C TYR A 359 9.86 22.93 -1.58
N LEU A 360 9.61 22.03 -0.63
CA LEU A 360 8.61 22.25 0.42
C LEU A 360 9.00 23.41 1.36
N ALA A 361 10.29 23.56 1.67
CA ALA A 361 10.79 24.66 2.52
C ALA A 361 10.62 26.02 1.84
N ALA A 362 10.68 26.08 0.52
CA ALA A 362 10.40 27.28 -0.27
C ALA A 362 8.89 27.58 -0.41
N GLY A 363 8.02 26.77 0.20
CA GLY A 363 6.56 26.94 0.20
C GLY A 363 5.85 26.19 -0.92
N GLY A 364 6.52 25.28 -1.62
CA GLY A 364 5.91 24.41 -2.63
C GLY A 364 4.90 23.44 -2.03
N TYR A 365 3.96 22.98 -2.85
CA TYR A 365 2.96 21.98 -2.49
C TYR A 365 3.17 20.70 -3.27
N GLY A 366 3.07 19.55 -2.59
CA GLY A 366 2.84 18.25 -3.19
C GLY A 366 1.36 18.02 -3.46
N PHE A 367 0.97 16.75 -3.62
CA PHE A 367 -0.46 16.41 -3.79
C PHE A 367 -1.14 16.07 -2.44
N ILE A 368 -0.41 15.64 -1.41
CA ILE A 368 -0.95 15.33 -0.07
C ILE A 368 -0.26 16.07 1.07
N ILE A 369 0.93 16.63 0.85
CA ILE A 369 1.67 17.41 1.84
C ILE A 369 2.10 18.76 1.28
N GLY A 370 2.44 19.68 2.17
CA GLY A 370 2.84 21.04 1.84
C GLY A 370 1.86 22.05 2.45
N ASP A 371 2.35 22.89 3.35
CA ASP A 371 1.55 23.88 4.07
C ASP A 371 2.18 25.28 4.00
N GLY A 372 3.04 25.49 3.00
CA GLY A 372 3.71 26.74 2.74
C GLY A 372 4.91 27.02 3.65
N ARG A 373 5.20 26.16 4.60
CA ARG A 373 6.34 26.25 5.53
C ARG A 373 6.89 24.86 5.80
N LEU A 374 8.21 24.79 6.11
CA LEU A 374 8.83 23.54 6.52
C LEU A 374 10.00 23.81 7.47
N ASN A 375 9.88 23.32 8.71
CA ASN A 375 10.98 23.13 9.64
C ASN A 375 11.29 21.63 9.65
N TYR A 376 12.15 21.19 8.75
CA TYR A 376 12.32 19.77 8.43
C TYR A 376 12.75 18.91 9.62
N GLY A 377 12.01 17.82 9.81
CA GLY A 377 12.36 16.66 10.62
C GLY A 377 11.77 15.42 9.98
N ARG A 378 12.46 14.29 10.06
CA ARG A 378 11.87 13.03 9.56
C ARG A 378 10.53 12.77 10.26
N GLU A 379 9.55 12.28 9.51
CA GLU A 379 8.29 11.82 10.08
C GLU A 379 8.51 10.44 10.71
N PHE A 380 8.12 10.30 11.98
CA PHE A 380 8.17 9.03 12.70
C PHE A 380 6.77 8.61 13.09
N ILE A 381 6.43 7.36 12.80
CA ILE A 381 5.16 6.77 13.17
C ILE A 381 5.44 5.45 13.88
N THR A 382 4.79 5.25 15.01
CA THR A 382 4.73 3.95 15.69
C THR A 382 3.29 3.50 15.71
N GLU A 383 3.02 2.25 15.34
CA GLU A 383 1.68 1.67 15.33
C GLU A 383 1.62 0.41 16.16
N LEU A 384 0.57 0.30 16.96
CA LEU A 384 0.21 -0.86 17.77
C LEU A 384 -1.23 -1.24 17.45
N TYR A 385 -1.44 -2.47 16.97
CA TYR A 385 -2.80 -3.00 16.78
C TYR A 385 -2.99 -4.33 17.51
N TYR A 386 -4.24 -4.61 17.90
CA TYR A 386 -4.65 -5.92 18.39
C TYR A 386 -5.88 -6.40 17.59
N ASN A 387 -5.67 -7.37 16.71
CA ASN A 387 -6.73 -7.99 15.93
C ASN A 387 -7.41 -9.09 16.77
N ILE A 388 -8.63 -8.84 17.19
CA ILE A 388 -9.50 -9.78 17.92
C ILE A 388 -10.28 -10.57 16.87
N ASP A 389 -9.83 -11.78 16.61
CA ASP A 389 -10.48 -12.68 15.66
C ASP A 389 -11.74 -13.31 16.26
N LEU A 390 -12.83 -13.30 15.50
CA LEU A 390 -14.13 -13.85 15.83
C LEU A 390 -14.53 -14.91 14.77
N PRO A 391 -13.90 -16.09 14.74
CA PRO A 391 -14.03 -17.04 13.64
C PRO A 391 -15.47 -17.51 13.40
N LYS A 392 -16.27 -17.61 14.48
CA LYS A 392 -17.69 -18.00 14.39
C LYS A 392 -18.52 -17.03 13.56
N TYR A 393 -18.09 -15.76 13.48
CA TYR A 393 -18.81 -14.69 12.78
C TYR A 393 -18.11 -14.26 11.50
N HIS A 394 -17.02 -14.94 11.11
CA HIS A 394 -16.17 -14.54 9.99
C HIS A 394 -15.81 -13.05 10.06
N ALA A 395 -15.46 -12.59 11.26
CA ALA A 395 -15.25 -11.18 11.54
C ALA A 395 -14.05 -10.95 12.46
N ALA A 396 -13.48 -9.76 12.40
CA ALA A 396 -12.47 -9.30 13.34
C ALA A 396 -12.75 -7.87 13.79
N ILE A 397 -12.44 -7.55 15.05
CA ILE A 397 -12.46 -6.20 15.59
C ILE A 397 -11.02 -5.85 15.98
N THR A 398 -10.52 -4.72 15.47
CA THR A 398 -9.14 -4.31 15.70
C THR A 398 -9.09 -2.90 16.29
N PRO A 399 -8.88 -2.73 17.59
CA PRO A 399 -8.34 -1.49 18.13
C PRO A 399 -6.92 -1.26 17.59
N ASP A 400 -6.65 -0.01 17.19
CA ASP A 400 -5.41 0.44 16.60
C ASP A 400 -4.99 1.77 17.21
N TYR A 401 -3.70 1.95 17.43
CA TYR A 401 -3.12 3.15 17.97
C TYR A 401 -1.86 3.53 17.20
N GLN A 402 -1.79 4.79 16.76
CA GLN A 402 -0.59 5.33 16.13
C GLN A 402 -0.08 6.54 16.91
N LEU A 403 1.24 6.62 17.08
CA LEU A 403 1.94 7.77 17.62
C LEU A 403 2.73 8.44 16.49
N VAL A 404 2.45 9.71 16.23
CA VAL A 404 3.07 10.45 15.12
C VAL A 404 3.91 11.60 15.64
N VAL A 405 5.12 11.73 15.10
CA VAL A 405 6.04 12.83 15.36
C VAL A 405 6.44 13.48 14.04
N ASN A 406 6.44 14.82 13.99
CA ASN A 406 6.72 15.63 12.81
C ASN A 406 5.83 15.29 11.60
N PRO A 407 4.48 15.41 11.71
CA PRO A 407 3.57 15.10 10.59
C PRO A 407 3.94 15.94 9.36
N ALA A 408 3.94 15.30 8.18
CA ALA A 408 4.40 15.90 6.93
C ALA A 408 5.80 16.54 7.04
N TYR A 409 6.70 15.91 7.80
CA TYR A 409 8.10 16.34 8.03
C TYR A 409 8.28 17.65 8.79
N ASN A 410 7.23 18.19 9.42
CA ASN A 410 7.30 19.53 9.98
C ASN A 410 7.35 19.55 11.53
N ARG A 411 8.49 19.99 12.10
CA ARG A 411 8.70 20.13 13.55
C ARG A 411 7.87 21.22 14.20
N ASP A 412 7.36 22.20 13.43
CA ASP A 412 6.53 23.28 13.95
C ASP A 412 5.13 22.77 14.34
N ARG A 413 4.74 21.63 13.79
CA ARG A 413 3.50 20.91 14.12
C ARG A 413 3.79 19.97 15.29
N ARG A 414 3.71 20.55 16.51
CA ARG A 414 4.23 19.93 17.74
C ARG A 414 3.36 18.77 18.20
N GLY A 415 3.97 17.57 18.14
CA GLY A 415 3.43 16.32 18.67
C GLY A 415 4.05 15.92 20.01
N PRO A 416 3.94 14.64 20.40
CA PRO A 416 3.38 13.55 19.59
C PRO A 416 1.87 13.65 19.39
N ILE A 417 1.41 13.24 18.22
CA ILE A 417 -0.02 13.14 17.89
C ILE A 417 -0.45 11.72 18.16
N HIS A 418 -1.48 11.57 18.98
CA HIS A 418 -2.09 10.28 19.30
C HIS A 418 -3.26 10.03 18.38
N VAL A 419 -3.18 8.99 17.56
CA VAL A 419 -4.24 8.58 16.65
C VAL A 419 -4.80 7.26 17.15
N VAL A 420 -6.11 7.14 17.20
CA VAL A 420 -6.81 5.92 17.61
C VAL A 420 -7.78 5.52 16.51
N ALA A 421 -7.84 4.23 16.22
CA ALA A 421 -8.82 3.69 15.31
C ALA A 421 -9.48 2.42 15.87
N VAL A 422 -10.68 2.15 15.38
CA VAL A 422 -11.34 0.85 15.50
C VAL A 422 -11.71 0.40 14.10
N ARG A 423 -11.23 -0.77 13.73
CA ARG A 423 -11.55 -1.44 12.47
C ARG A 423 -12.45 -2.64 12.73
N LEU A 424 -13.56 -2.72 12.00
CA LEU A 424 -14.38 -3.91 11.86
C LEU A 424 -14.14 -4.49 10.47
N HIS A 425 -13.77 -5.75 10.42
CA HIS A 425 -13.54 -6.50 9.19
C HIS A 425 -14.39 -7.76 9.18
N VAL A 426 -14.99 -8.06 8.03
CA VAL A 426 -15.83 -9.24 7.80
C VAL A 426 -15.42 -9.86 6.47
N GLU A 427 -15.25 -11.19 6.44
CA GLU A 427 -14.83 -11.95 5.25
C GLU A 427 -15.55 -13.30 5.19
N PHE A 428 -16.11 -13.61 4.00
CA PHE A 428 -16.84 -14.88 3.72
C PHE A 428 -16.34 -15.55 2.45
#